data_dec912fe9a4d3abfbd8f7b565bc3b3bd
#
_entry.id   dec912fe9a4d3abfbd8f7b565bc3b3bd
#
_cell.length_a   1.000
_cell.length_b   1.000
_cell.length_c   1.000
_cell.angle_alpha   90.00
_cell.angle_beta   90.00
_cell.angle_gamma   90.00
#
_symmetry.space_group_name_H-M   'P 1'
#
loop_
_entity.id
_entity.type
_entity.pdbx_description
1 polymer ?
#
loop_
_entity_poly.entity_id
_entity_poly.type
_entity_poly.pdbx_seq_one_letter_code
_entity_poly.pdbx_strand_id
1 'polypeptide(L)'
;MRGLGIDILLSAPQKGWSGTPCAGLVMLSERAVQAVQDSESDRFALDLKKWLDIMRAYEQGGHAYHATLPTDSLLRLRDTMLEARRIGWGSLKTAQEDLGREVRALLAENGFASAAASGFEAPGVVVCYTGRDDIRSGQAFAAAGVQIAAGVPLQCGERADFQTFRLGLFGLDKLQNIERTVQSFAEALSKIER
;
A
#
# COMPACT_ATOMS: atom_id res chain seq x y z
N MET A 1 12.04 6.99 -10.27
CA MET A 1 12.78 8.20 -10.02
C MET A 1 13.61 8.57 -11.26
N ARG A 2 14.82 8.05 -11.49
CA ARG A 2 15.68 8.55 -12.62
C ARG A 2 14.99 8.54 -13.98
N GLY A 3 14.38 7.45 -14.41
CA GLY A 3 13.73 7.35 -15.74
C GLY A 3 12.45 8.19 -15.91
N LEU A 4 11.86 8.71 -14.84
CA LEU A 4 10.63 9.51 -14.85
C LEU A 4 10.86 10.96 -14.39
N GLY A 5 12.09 11.36 -14.09
CA GLY A 5 12.40 12.70 -13.58
C GLY A 5 11.80 13.00 -12.21
N ILE A 6 11.47 12.00 -11.41
CA ILE A 6 10.89 12.16 -10.06
C ILE A 6 12.02 12.42 -9.07
N ASP A 7 11.95 13.54 -8.35
CA ASP A 7 12.94 13.94 -7.35
C ASP A 7 12.61 13.46 -5.95
N ILE A 8 11.33 13.40 -5.61
CA ILE A 8 10.86 12.97 -4.29
C ILE A 8 9.80 11.90 -4.48
N LEU A 9 9.98 10.74 -3.85
CA LEU A 9 9.00 9.66 -3.82
C LEU A 9 8.70 9.30 -2.38
N LEU A 10 7.42 9.34 -2.03
CA LEU A 10 6.93 8.98 -0.70
C LEU A 10 6.35 7.56 -0.71
N SER A 11 6.57 6.82 0.36
CA SER A 11 5.99 5.50 0.55
C SER A 11 5.69 5.23 2.03
N ALA A 12 4.95 4.15 2.28
CA ALA A 12 4.57 3.73 3.62
C ALA A 12 4.83 2.23 3.81
N PRO A 13 5.36 1.82 4.99
CA PRO A 13 5.74 0.43 5.25
C PRO A 13 4.59 -0.57 5.17
N GLN A 14 3.39 -0.19 5.62
CA GLN A 14 2.23 -1.07 5.79
C GLN A 14 1.42 -1.34 4.51
N LYS A 15 1.92 -0.93 3.36
CA LYS A 15 1.31 -1.17 2.04
C LYS A 15 2.17 -2.16 1.24
N GLY A 16 2.64 -1.78 0.08
CA GLY A 16 3.43 -2.66 -0.78
C GLY A 16 4.71 -3.23 -0.15
N TRP A 17 5.25 -2.60 0.87
CA TRP A 17 6.42 -3.13 1.60
C TRP A 17 6.10 -4.27 2.57
N SER A 18 4.83 -4.55 2.85
CA SER A 18 4.40 -5.65 3.74
C SER A 18 4.90 -5.56 5.18
N GLY A 19 5.36 -4.38 5.59
CA GLY A 19 5.80 -4.09 6.95
C GLY A 19 4.67 -3.59 7.85
N THR A 20 5.00 -3.29 9.10
CA THR A 20 4.12 -2.60 10.03
C THR A 20 4.27 -1.08 9.91
N PRO A 21 3.24 -0.27 10.25
CA PRO A 21 3.39 1.18 10.30
C PRO A 21 4.48 1.59 11.30
N CYS A 22 5.52 2.30 10.84
CA CYS A 22 6.63 2.70 11.72
C CYS A 22 7.27 4.03 11.33
N ALA A 23 7.31 4.38 10.04
CA ALA A 23 7.91 5.61 9.56
C ALA A 23 7.37 5.97 8.17
N GLY A 24 7.49 7.22 7.78
CA GLY A 24 7.38 7.62 6.36
C GLY A 24 8.67 7.27 5.63
N LEU A 25 8.56 6.67 4.45
CA LEU A 25 9.70 6.43 3.57
C LEU A 25 9.78 7.58 2.56
N VAL A 26 10.90 8.30 2.57
CA VAL A 26 11.13 9.43 1.67
C VAL A 26 12.40 9.15 0.87
N MET A 27 12.23 8.91 -0.42
CA MET A 27 13.34 8.69 -1.35
C MET A 27 13.64 10.00 -2.10
N LEU A 28 14.87 10.44 -2.03
CA LEU A 28 15.33 11.70 -2.60
C LEU A 28 16.30 11.45 -3.77
N SER A 29 16.19 12.23 -4.85
CA SER A 29 17.23 12.36 -5.84
C SER A 29 18.39 13.23 -5.32
N GLU A 30 19.52 13.25 -6.00
CA GLU A 30 20.65 14.13 -5.65
C GLU A 30 20.23 15.60 -5.65
N ARG A 31 19.40 16.01 -6.61
CA ARG A 31 18.86 17.38 -6.68
C ARG A 31 17.96 17.70 -5.48
N ALA A 32 17.12 16.75 -5.08
CA ALA A 32 16.27 16.91 -3.89
C ALA A 32 17.08 16.94 -2.60
N VAL A 33 18.14 16.12 -2.48
CA VAL A 33 19.07 16.17 -1.34
C VAL A 33 19.71 17.55 -1.22
N GLN A 34 20.16 18.14 -2.32
CA GLN A 34 20.71 19.49 -2.30
C GLN A 34 19.67 20.51 -1.83
N ALA A 35 18.47 20.49 -2.37
CA ALA A 35 17.38 21.38 -1.96
C ALA A 35 17.03 21.22 -0.47
N VAL A 36 17.05 19.98 0.05
CA VAL A 36 16.84 19.72 1.49
C VAL A 36 17.96 20.34 2.34
N GLN A 37 19.22 20.26 1.90
CA GLN A 37 20.34 20.85 2.64
C GLN A 37 20.22 22.39 2.73
N ASP A 38 19.67 23.04 1.71
CA ASP A 38 19.48 24.48 1.64
C ASP A 38 18.16 24.94 2.30
N SER A 39 17.34 23.99 2.81
CA SER A 39 16.06 24.28 3.46
C SER A 39 16.17 24.47 4.96
N GLU A 40 15.17 25.15 5.52
CA GLU A 40 14.92 25.25 6.97
C GLU A 40 13.51 24.76 7.29
N SER A 41 13.33 24.08 8.42
CA SER A 41 12.02 23.59 8.87
C SER A 41 11.84 23.85 10.37
N ASP A 42 10.65 24.33 10.74
CA ASP A 42 10.20 24.45 12.13
C ASP A 42 9.39 23.20 12.58
N ARG A 43 9.31 22.18 11.74
CA ARG A 43 8.50 20.96 11.94
C ARG A 43 9.36 19.82 12.44
N PHE A 44 9.29 19.54 13.74
CA PHE A 44 10.11 18.51 14.39
C PHE A 44 10.14 17.16 13.63
N ALA A 45 8.98 16.59 13.33
CA ALA A 45 8.91 15.28 12.68
C ALA A 45 9.10 15.32 11.15
N LEU A 46 8.96 16.50 10.52
CA LEU A 46 8.99 16.68 9.07
C LEU A 46 10.27 17.38 8.58
N ASP A 47 11.22 17.62 9.46
CA ASP A 47 12.53 18.19 9.10
C ASP A 47 13.39 17.15 8.40
N LEU A 48 13.29 17.10 7.06
CA LEU A 48 14.02 16.15 6.24
C LEU A 48 15.54 16.34 6.31
N LYS A 49 16.01 17.59 6.50
CA LYS A 49 17.44 17.89 6.69
C LYS A 49 17.96 17.21 7.95
N LYS A 50 17.24 17.37 9.05
CA LYS A 50 17.59 16.77 10.33
C LYS A 50 17.61 15.24 10.25
N TRP A 51 16.60 14.64 9.63
CA TRP A 51 16.56 13.19 9.43
C TRP A 51 17.68 12.68 8.53
N LEU A 52 18.01 13.41 7.47
CA LEU A 52 19.12 13.06 6.58
C LEU A 52 20.47 13.11 7.30
N ASP A 53 20.70 14.12 8.14
CA ASP A 53 21.94 14.25 8.93
C ASP A 53 22.08 13.11 9.94
N ILE A 54 20.97 12.70 10.59
CA ILE A 54 20.95 11.55 11.51
C ILE A 54 21.32 10.25 10.77
N MET A 55 20.67 10.00 9.62
CA MET A 55 20.96 8.80 8.82
C MET A 55 22.42 8.75 8.38
N ARG A 56 22.98 9.88 7.92
CA ARG A 56 24.40 9.98 7.54
C ARG A 56 25.35 9.71 8.71
N ALA A 57 25.01 10.19 9.90
CA ALA A 57 25.82 9.92 11.09
C ALA A 57 25.89 8.40 11.40
N TYR A 58 24.75 7.71 11.27
CA TYR A 58 24.73 6.23 11.44
C TYR A 58 25.44 5.50 10.30
N GLU A 59 25.30 5.91 9.05
CA GLU A 59 26.01 5.34 7.91
C GLU A 59 27.54 5.45 8.04
N GLN A 60 28.00 6.50 8.72
CA GLN A 60 29.44 6.73 9.01
C GLN A 60 29.91 6.01 10.28
N GLY A 61 29.07 5.17 10.91
CA GLY A 61 29.39 4.45 12.13
C GLY A 61 29.33 5.28 13.42
N GLY A 62 28.78 6.50 13.33
CA GLY A 62 28.53 7.39 14.45
C GLY A 62 27.17 7.18 15.10
N HIS A 63 26.78 8.15 15.90
CA HIS A 63 25.48 8.19 16.58
C HIS A 63 24.91 9.60 16.56
N ALA A 64 23.60 9.71 16.30
CA ALA A 64 22.86 10.96 16.42
C ALA A 64 21.45 10.67 16.95
N TYR A 65 20.96 11.55 17.83
CA TYR A 65 19.64 11.43 18.42
C TYR A 65 18.77 12.65 18.07
N HIS A 66 17.56 12.40 17.67
CA HIS A 66 16.54 13.42 17.44
C HIS A 66 15.21 13.02 18.07
N ALA A 67 14.80 11.76 17.88
CA ALA A 67 13.56 11.23 18.42
C ALA A 67 13.72 9.73 18.70
N THR A 68 12.93 9.21 19.64
CA THR A 68 12.80 7.78 19.85
C THR A 68 12.02 7.17 18.70
N LEU A 69 12.61 6.17 18.07
CA LEU A 69 12.03 5.46 16.91
C LEU A 69 11.48 4.11 17.33
N PRO A 70 10.45 3.58 16.63
CA PRO A 70 9.91 2.23 16.86
C PRO A 70 10.86 1.17 16.27
N THR A 71 11.98 0.91 16.95
CA THR A 71 13.10 0.10 16.45
C THR A 71 12.69 -1.31 16.04
N ASP A 72 11.80 -1.96 16.78
CA ASP A 72 11.31 -3.31 16.44
C ASP A 72 10.55 -3.32 15.11
N SER A 73 9.73 -2.32 14.88
CA SER A 73 8.99 -2.18 13.61
C SER A 73 9.90 -1.81 12.45
N LEU A 74 10.94 -1.01 12.68
CA LEU A 74 11.96 -0.69 11.68
C LEU A 74 12.80 -1.93 11.33
N LEU A 75 13.13 -2.76 12.31
CA LEU A 75 13.82 -4.02 12.11
C LEU A 75 12.97 -4.96 11.21
N ARG A 76 11.68 -5.09 11.53
CA ARG A 76 10.74 -5.87 10.70
C ARG A 76 10.64 -5.32 9.28
N LEU A 77 10.57 -4.01 9.11
CA LEU A 77 10.56 -3.38 7.79
C LEU A 77 11.82 -3.72 7.00
N ARG A 78 13.00 -3.62 7.63
CA ARG A 78 14.27 -4.04 7.01
C ARG A 78 14.18 -5.49 6.52
N ASP A 79 13.70 -6.40 7.36
CA ASP A 79 13.63 -7.83 7.05
C ASP A 79 12.67 -8.09 5.87
N THR A 80 11.51 -7.45 5.83
CA THR A 80 10.59 -7.56 4.67
C THR A 80 11.18 -6.96 3.40
N MET A 81 11.96 -5.86 3.50
CA MET A 81 12.68 -5.30 2.35
C MET A 81 13.76 -6.26 1.82
N LEU A 82 14.49 -6.92 2.70
CA LEU A 82 15.49 -7.93 2.33
C LEU A 82 14.84 -9.15 1.68
N GLU A 83 13.71 -9.61 2.21
CA GLU A 83 12.92 -10.69 1.62
C GLU A 83 12.42 -10.31 0.22
N ALA A 84 11.82 -9.13 0.08
CA ALA A 84 11.36 -8.61 -1.22
C ALA A 84 12.51 -8.55 -2.24
N ARG A 85 13.69 -8.09 -1.83
CA ARG A 85 14.88 -8.08 -2.68
C ARG A 85 15.31 -9.49 -3.09
N ARG A 86 15.24 -10.45 -2.19
CA ARG A 86 15.60 -11.87 -2.45
C ARG A 86 14.61 -12.51 -3.45
N ILE A 87 13.31 -12.22 -3.34
CA ILE A 87 12.26 -12.69 -4.28
C ILE A 87 12.48 -12.05 -5.66
N GLY A 88 12.84 -10.78 -5.70
CA GLY A 88 13.06 -10.00 -6.90
C GLY A 88 11.89 -9.09 -7.26
N TRP A 89 12.21 -7.83 -7.56
CA TRP A 89 11.21 -6.78 -7.83
C TRP A 89 10.32 -7.09 -9.04
N GLY A 90 10.89 -7.69 -10.10
CA GLY A 90 10.14 -8.11 -11.29
C GLY A 90 9.11 -9.17 -10.95
N SER A 91 9.49 -10.22 -10.21
CA SER A 91 8.60 -11.29 -9.78
C SER A 91 7.47 -10.77 -8.89
N LEU A 92 7.78 -9.89 -7.94
CA LEU A 92 6.76 -9.28 -7.05
C LEU A 92 5.80 -8.38 -7.82
N LYS A 93 6.30 -7.63 -8.82
CA LYS A 93 5.45 -6.83 -9.69
C LYS A 93 4.46 -7.70 -10.46
N THR A 94 4.95 -8.74 -11.13
CA THR A 94 4.10 -9.69 -11.86
C THR A 94 3.08 -10.36 -10.95
N ALA A 95 3.51 -10.85 -9.78
CA ALA A 95 2.61 -11.46 -8.80
C ALA A 95 1.52 -10.49 -8.31
N GLN A 96 1.85 -9.20 -8.13
CA GLN A 96 0.85 -8.19 -7.75
C GLN A 96 -0.15 -7.92 -8.87
N GLU A 97 0.32 -7.87 -10.11
CA GLU A 97 -0.53 -7.70 -11.29
C GLU A 97 -1.46 -8.90 -11.48
N ASP A 98 -0.95 -10.12 -11.32
CA ASP A 98 -1.70 -11.36 -11.40
C ASP A 98 -2.78 -11.45 -10.30
N LEU A 99 -2.41 -11.22 -9.05
CA LEU A 99 -3.36 -11.21 -7.94
C LEU A 99 -4.47 -10.17 -8.14
N GLY A 100 -4.11 -8.97 -8.59
CA GLY A 100 -5.08 -7.92 -8.89
C GLY A 100 -6.07 -8.30 -9.99
N ARG A 101 -5.58 -8.94 -11.04
CA ARG A 101 -6.38 -9.43 -12.16
C ARG A 101 -7.35 -10.53 -11.72
N GLU A 102 -6.86 -11.54 -11.01
CA GLU A 102 -7.68 -12.69 -10.56
C GLU A 102 -8.77 -12.27 -9.57
N VAL A 103 -8.45 -11.40 -8.61
CA VAL A 103 -9.46 -10.87 -7.66
C VAL A 103 -10.52 -10.03 -8.38
N ARG A 104 -10.15 -9.25 -9.39
CA ARG A 104 -11.13 -8.50 -10.19
C ARG A 104 -12.03 -9.41 -11.01
N ALA A 105 -11.47 -10.45 -11.62
CA ALA A 105 -12.26 -11.43 -12.37
C ALA A 105 -13.29 -12.11 -11.45
N LEU A 106 -12.85 -12.58 -10.29
CA LEU A 106 -13.73 -13.19 -9.28
C LEU A 106 -14.86 -12.25 -8.83
N LEU A 107 -14.55 -10.98 -8.59
CA LEU A 107 -15.56 -9.99 -8.22
C LEU A 107 -16.56 -9.72 -9.35
N ALA A 108 -16.08 -9.60 -10.58
CA ALA A 108 -16.94 -9.40 -11.76
C ALA A 108 -17.90 -10.59 -11.97
N GLU A 109 -17.42 -11.82 -11.83
CA GLU A 109 -18.23 -13.05 -11.88
C GLU A 109 -19.31 -13.06 -10.78
N ASN A 110 -19.05 -12.40 -9.66
CA ASN A 110 -20.00 -12.23 -8.55
C ASN A 110 -20.83 -10.93 -8.65
N GLY A 111 -20.82 -10.23 -9.78
CA GLY A 111 -21.67 -9.07 -10.06
C GLY A 111 -21.15 -7.74 -9.52
N PHE A 112 -19.92 -7.65 -9.04
CA PHE A 112 -19.32 -6.41 -8.57
C PHE A 112 -18.55 -5.72 -9.69
N ALA A 113 -19.07 -4.62 -10.19
CA ALA A 113 -18.42 -3.82 -11.22
C ALA A 113 -17.25 -3.01 -10.65
N SER A 114 -16.12 -3.01 -11.37
CA SER A 114 -14.94 -2.20 -11.02
C SER A 114 -15.24 -0.71 -11.17
N ALA A 115 -14.79 0.11 -10.22
CA ALA A 115 -14.82 1.57 -10.33
C ALA A 115 -13.68 2.10 -11.23
N ALA A 116 -12.63 1.32 -11.45
CA ALA A 116 -11.57 1.69 -12.38
C ALA A 116 -12.00 1.39 -13.82
N ALA A 117 -11.72 2.32 -14.74
CA ALA A 117 -11.85 2.08 -16.16
C ALA A 117 -10.81 1.05 -16.63
N SER A 118 -11.14 0.33 -17.71
CA SER A 118 -10.23 -0.65 -18.31
C SER A 118 -8.89 0.00 -18.70
N GLY A 119 -7.79 -0.63 -18.30
CA GLY A 119 -6.42 -0.14 -18.51
C GLY A 119 -5.92 0.83 -17.43
N PHE A 120 -6.74 1.17 -16.44
CA PHE A 120 -6.37 2.05 -15.32
C PHE A 120 -6.50 1.37 -13.95
N GLU A 121 -6.59 0.07 -13.94
CA GLU A 121 -6.73 -0.72 -12.72
C GLU A 121 -5.43 -0.74 -11.92
N ALA A 122 -5.48 -0.28 -10.66
CA ALA A 122 -4.35 -0.42 -9.74
C ALA A 122 -4.20 -1.87 -9.28
N PRO A 123 -3.04 -2.51 -9.43
CA PRO A 123 -2.89 -3.94 -9.13
C PRO A 123 -2.99 -4.25 -7.62
N GLY A 124 -2.66 -3.30 -6.75
CA GLY A 124 -2.64 -3.49 -5.30
C GLY A 124 -3.92 -3.06 -4.57
N VAL A 125 -4.86 -2.41 -5.26
CA VAL A 125 -6.14 -1.95 -4.68
C VAL A 125 -7.25 -2.19 -5.67
N VAL A 126 -8.28 -2.92 -5.25
CA VAL A 126 -9.49 -3.12 -6.03
C VAL A 126 -10.62 -2.32 -5.40
N VAL A 127 -11.31 -1.52 -6.21
CA VAL A 127 -12.48 -0.73 -5.81
C VAL A 127 -13.65 -1.16 -6.68
N CYS A 128 -14.74 -1.58 -6.06
CA CYS A 128 -15.95 -2.00 -6.77
C CYS A 128 -17.17 -1.24 -6.27
N TYR A 129 -18.13 -1.04 -7.17
CA TYR A 129 -19.43 -0.48 -6.84
C TYR A 129 -20.27 -1.47 -6.03
N THR A 130 -21.15 -0.93 -5.16
CA THR A 130 -22.17 -1.68 -4.45
C THR A 130 -23.38 -0.79 -4.18
N GLY A 131 -24.56 -1.40 -4.10
CA GLY A 131 -25.79 -0.75 -3.64
C GLY A 131 -26.13 -1.11 -2.19
N ARG A 132 -25.28 -1.86 -1.48
CA ARG A 132 -25.56 -2.39 -0.15
C ARG A 132 -24.66 -1.73 0.91
N ASP A 133 -25.26 -1.24 1.98
CA ASP A 133 -24.55 -0.57 3.07
C ASP A 133 -23.65 -1.52 3.89
N ASP A 134 -24.05 -2.75 4.06
CA ASP A 134 -23.28 -3.77 4.78
C ASP A 134 -22.02 -4.20 4.00
N ILE A 135 -22.08 -4.21 2.67
CA ILE A 135 -20.92 -4.43 1.81
C ILE A 135 -20.02 -3.17 1.79
N ARG A 136 -20.61 -1.98 1.62
CA ARG A 136 -19.90 -0.70 1.63
C ARG A 136 -19.10 -0.50 2.91
N SER A 137 -19.70 -0.80 4.06
CA SER A 137 -19.05 -0.69 5.37
C SER A 137 -18.05 -1.81 5.66
N GLY A 138 -18.09 -2.91 4.94
CA GLY A 138 -17.30 -4.13 5.16
C GLY A 138 -17.91 -5.10 6.16
N GLN A 139 -19.10 -4.84 6.71
CA GLN A 139 -19.75 -5.71 7.71
C GLN A 139 -20.04 -7.11 7.16
N ALA A 140 -20.56 -7.21 5.95
CA ALA A 140 -20.84 -8.50 5.29
C ALA A 140 -19.54 -9.32 5.11
N PHE A 141 -18.46 -8.67 4.71
CA PHE A 141 -17.14 -9.31 4.59
C PHE A 141 -16.57 -9.75 5.94
N ALA A 142 -16.72 -8.92 6.99
CA ALA A 142 -16.28 -9.26 8.33
C ALA A 142 -17.04 -10.48 8.88
N ALA A 143 -18.35 -10.57 8.65
CA ALA A 143 -19.17 -11.74 9.00
C ALA A 143 -18.72 -13.00 8.22
N ALA A 144 -18.23 -12.84 7.01
CA ALA A 144 -17.66 -13.93 6.21
C ALA A 144 -16.19 -14.28 6.58
N GLY A 145 -15.60 -13.57 7.55
CA GLY A 145 -14.24 -13.82 8.04
C GLY A 145 -13.12 -13.05 7.31
N VAL A 146 -13.49 -12.06 6.51
CA VAL A 146 -12.52 -11.23 5.75
C VAL A 146 -12.66 -9.75 6.12
N GLN A 147 -11.55 -9.12 6.47
CA GLN A 147 -11.52 -7.68 6.68
C GLN A 147 -11.20 -6.95 5.36
N ILE A 148 -12.08 -6.02 5.00
CA ILE A 148 -11.89 -5.11 3.85
C ILE A 148 -11.87 -3.66 4.30
N ALA A 149 -11.66 -2.73 3.37
CA ALA A 149 -11.79 -1.30 3.63
C ALA A 149 -13.14 -0.77 3.11
N ALA A 150 -13.81 0.03 3.90
CA ALA A 150 -15.00 0.74 3.47
C ALA A 150 -14.70 1.63 2.25
N GLY A 151 -15.71 1.83 1.41
CA GLY A 151 -15.64 2.79 0.32
C GLY A 151 -15.54 4.23 0.83
N VAL A 152 -14.92 5.08 0.04
CA VAL A 152 -14.80 6.51 0.31
C VAL A 152 -15.20 7.31 -0.92
N PRO A 153 -15.74 8.53 -0.77
CA PRO A 153 -15.95 9.43 -1.88
C PRO A 153 -14.59 9.78 -2.52
N LEU A 154 -14.56 9.88 -3.85
CA LEU A 154 -13.34 10.24 -4.60
C LEU A 154 -13.17 11.76 -4.72
N GLN A 155 -14.24 12.54 -4.50
CA GLN A 155 -14.28 14.01 -4.59
C GLN A 155 -13.90 14.53 -5.98
N CYS A 156 -14.33 13.81 -7.02
CA CYS A 156 -14.10 14.15 -8.42
C CYS A 156 -15.39 14.34 -9.23
N GLY A 157 -16.48 14.74 -8.56
CA GLY A 157 -17.78 15.01 -9.18
C GLY A 157 -18.67 13.78 -9.28
N GLU A 158 -18.44 12.76 -8.48
CA GLU A 158 -19.31 11.59 -8.39
C GLU A 158 -20.70 11.94 -7.87
N ARG A 159 -21.68 11.13 -8.28
CA ARG A 159 -23.08 11.30 -7.87
C ARG A 159 -23.27 11.04 -6.38
N ALA A 160 -24.36 11.56 -5.81
CA ALA A 160 -24.68 11.39 -4.39
C ALA A 160 -24.93 9.91 -3.99
N ASP A 161 -25.31 9.07 -4.95
CA ASP A 161 -25.54 7.63 -4.78
C ASP A 161 -24.27 6.79 -5.01
N PHE A 162 -23.12 7.42 -5.17
CA PHE A 162 -21.83 6.74 -5.35
C PHE A 162 -21.47 5.94 -4.10
N GLN A 163 -21.50 4.63 -4.21
CA GLN A 163 -21.13 3.70 -3.14
C GLN A 163 -20.15 2.65 -3.65
N THR A 164 -19.07 2.48 -2.93
CA THR A 164 -18.02 1.49 -3.23
C THR A 164 -17.54 0.78 -1.99
N PHE A 165 -16.80 -0.32 -2.18
CA PHE A 165 -15.94 -0.95 -1.18
C PHE A 165 -14.55 -1.17 -1.79
N ARG A 166 -13.57 -1.43 -0.92
CA ARG A 166 -12.16 -1.53 -1.35
C ARG A 166 -11.48 -2.76 -0.77
N LEU A 167 -10.68 -3.41 -1.60
CA LEU A 167 -9.80 -4.50 -1.20
C LEU A 167 -8.34 -4.07 -1.34
N GLY A 168 -7.57 -4.20 -0.26
CA GLY A 168 -6.11 -4.04 -0.28
C GLY A 168 -5.45 -5.40 -0.47
N LEU A 169 -4.71 -5.55 -1.56
CA LEU A 169 -4.06 -6.80 -1.95
C LEU A 169 -2.56 -6.81 -1.61
N PHE A 170 -2.19 -6.09 -0.56
CA PHE A 170 -0.81 -5.99 -0.12
C PHE A 170 -0.41 -7.17 0.76
N GLY A 171 0.85 -7.54 0.70
CA GLY A 171 1.46 -8.53 1.58
C GLY A 171 2.26 -9.59 0.80
N LEU A 172 3.52 -9.80 1.19
CA LEU A 172 4.41 -10.79 0.55
C LEU A 172 3.81 -12.20 0.59
N ASP A 173 3.12 -12.55 1.68
CA ASP A 173 2.45 -13.84 1.80
C ASP A 173 1.38 -14.04 0.72
N LYS A 174 0.57 -13.03 0.42
CA LYS A 174 -0.42 -13.08 -0.65
C LYS A 174 0.23 -13.23 -2.02
N LEU A 175 1.30 -12.47 -2.27
CA LEU A 175 2.01 -12.49 -3.55
C LEU A 175 2.76 -13.81 -3.79
N GLN A 176 3.19 -14.49 -2.73
CA GLN A 176 3.81 -15.80 -2.81
C GLN A 176 2.79 -16.95 -2.87
N ASN A 177 1.50 -16.69 -2.62
CA ASN A 177 0.43 -17.69 -2.53
C ASN A 177 -0.87 -17.16 -3.18
N ILE A 178 -0.81 -16.77 -4.45
CA ILE A 178 -1.93 -16.15 -5.16
C ILE A 178 -3.15 -17.07 -5.19
N GLU A 179 -2.99 -18.31 -5.62
CA GLU A 179 -4.08 -19.31 -5.70
C GLU A 179 -4.80 -19.47 -4.36
N ARG A 180 -4.06 -19.70 -3.27
CA ARG A 180 -4.62 -19.79 -1.92
C ARG A 180 -5.36 -18.50 -1.54
N THR A 181 -4.81 -17.35 -1.86
CA THR A 181 -5.40 -16.04 -1.52
C THR A 181 -6.72 -15.83 -2.25
N VAL A 182 -6.76 -16.13 -3.54
CA VAL A 182 -7.98 -16.00 -4.37
C VAL A 182 -9.03 -17.02 -3.91
N GLN A 183 -8.65 -18.27 -3.66
CA GLN A 183 -9.56 -19.30 -3.18
C GLN A 183 -10.18 -18.93 -1.82
N SER A 184 -9.35 -18.50 -0.86
CA SER A 184 -9.84 -18.06 0.47
C SER A 184 -10.82 -16.89 0.35
N PHE A 185 -10.57 -15.97 -0.58
CA PHE A 185 -11.48 -14.87 -0.84
C PHE A 185 -12.77 -15.34 -1.53
N ALA A 186 -12.70 -16.28 -2.46
CA ALA A 186 -13.87 -16.87 -3.11
C ALA A 186 -14.78 -17.58 -2.09
N GLU A 187 -14.20 -18.34 -1.16
CA GLU A 187 -14.93 -18.99 -0.07
C GLU A 187 -15.64 -17.97 0.85
N ALA A 188 -14.99 -16.85 1.16
CA ALA A 188 -15.62 -15.78 1.93
C ALA A 188 -16.74 -15.11 1.14
N LEU A 189 -16.52 -14.83 -0.14
CA LEU A 189 -17.48 -14.18 -1.02
C LEU A 189 -18.75 -15.02 -1.21
N SER A 190 -18.61 -16.36 -1.25
CA SER A 190 -19.75 -17.28 -1.37
C SER A 190 -20.70 -17.26 -0.17
N LYS A 191 -20.24 -16.76 0.99
CA LYS A 191 -21.05 -16.61 2.23
C LYS A 191 -21.81 -15.29 2.29
N ILE A 192 -21.50 -14.37 1.38
CA ILE A 192 -22.18 -13.08 1.32
C ILE A 192 -23.39 -13.23 0.42
N GLU A 193 -24.59 -13.11 1.03
CA GLU A 193 -25.84 -13.13 0.27
C GLU A 193 -25.86 -12.01 -0.78
N ARG A 194 -26.42 -12.31 -1.94
CA ARG A 194 -26.52 -11.38 -3.07
C ARG A 194 -27.72 -10.47 -2.98
#